data_b252c26a89ccfda6bd344bd8ee6f8eb1
#
_entry.id   b252c26a89ccfda6bd344bd8ee6f8eb1
#
_cell.length_a   1.000
_cell.length_b   1.000
_cell.length_c   1.000
_cell.angle_alpha   90.00
_cell.angle_beta   90.00
_cell.angle_gamma   90.00
#
_symmetry.space_group_name_H-M   'P 1'
#
loop_
_entity.id
_entity.type
_entity.pdbx_description
1 polymer ?
#
loop_
_entity_poly.entity_id
_entity_poly.type
_entity_poly.pdbx_seq_one_letter_code
_entity_poly.pdbx_strand_id
1 'polypeptide(L)'
;MLNNCSAITLINVMFIRESNMPSFDVVSELDKHEVTNAVDNAMKELDRRYDLKGKGEFEFKEKELAVVITADAEFQLEQMLEILRLSLTKRKIDVQCLELKDAYASGKQMKQEVVLREGIDQALAKKIVATIKESKVKVQAAIQGEQVRVTGKKRDDLQETMALLRGAKLDMPLQFNNFRD
;
A
#
# COMPACT_ATOMS: atom_id res chain seq x y z
N MET A 1 26.86 65.78 17.68
CA MET A 1 27.99 64.82 17.68
C MET A 1 27.44 63.42 17.73
N LEU A 2 27.82 62.66 16.74
CA LEU A 2 27.84 61.21 16.64
C LEU A 2 26.52 60.45 16.48
N ASN A 3 26.24 60.27 15.27
CA ASN A 3 25.65 59.20 14.46
C ASN A 3 25.84 57.80 15.07
N ASN A 4 24.79 57.08 15.22
CA ASN A 4 24.86 55.63 15.23
C ASN A 4 23.92 55.09 14.15
N CYS A 5 24.54 54.77 13.06
CA CYS A 5 23.96 54.05 11.96
C CYS A 5 23.81 52.57 12.38
N SER A 6 22.64 52.19 12.83
CA SER A 6 22.34 50.77 13.02
C SER A 6 22.09 50.15 11.66
N ALA A 7 23.04 49.34 11.26
CA ALA A 7 22.92 48.42 10.15
C ALA A 7 21.75 47.46 10.39
N ILE A 8 20.63 47.77 9.75
CA ILE A 8 19.53 46.82 9.63
C ILE A 8 20.02 45.73 8.67
N THR A 9 20.46 44.65 9.25
CA THR A 9 20.74 43.42 8.55
C THR A 9 19.45 42.98 7.89
N LEU A 10 19.35 43.26 6.59
CA LEU A 10 18.37 42.65 5.71
C LEU A 10 18.57 41.14 5.76
N ILE A 11 17.87 40.50 6.68
CA ILE A 11 17.59 39.08 6.57
C ILE A 11 16.73 38.95 5.32
N ASN A 12 17.39 38.65 4.25
CA ASN A 12 16.79 38.23 3.01
C ASN A 12 16.03 36.91 3.33
N VAL A 13 14.82 37.06 3.82
CA VAL A 13 13.85 35.96 3.84
C VAL A 13 13.58 35.69 2.38
N MET A 14 14.40 34.84 1.83
CA MET A 14 14.17 34.22 0.54
C MET A 14 12.87 33.46 0.70
N PHE A 15 11.76 34.17 0.49
CA PHE A 15 10.48 33.57 0.19
C PHE A 15 10.75 32.70 -1.04
N ILE A 16 11.10 31.47 -0.80
CA ILE A 16 11.03 30.43 -1.82
C ILE A 16 9.56 30.45 -2.22
N ARG A 17 9.26 31.17 -3.31
CA ARG A 17 8.06 30.93 -4.08
C ARG A 17 8.08 29.41 -4.30
N GLU A 18 7.23 28.71 -3.57
CA GLU A 18 6.80 27.40 -3.99
C GLU A 18 6.22 27.62 -5.40
N SER A 19 7.08 27.48 -6.39
CA SER A 19 6.62 27.35 -7.76
C SER A 19 5.63 26.20 -7.70
N ASN A 20 4.39 26.44 -8.08
CA ASN A 20 3.34 25.44 -8.23
C ASN A 20 3.82 24.39 -9.24
N MET A 21 4.74 23.53 -8.79
CA MET A 21 5.17 22.40 -9.58
C MET A 21 4.16 21.28 -9.33
N PRO A 22 3.54 20.78 -10.38
CA PRO A 22 2.61 19.68 -10.23
C PRO A 22 3.29 18.51 -9.56
N SER A 23 2.57 17.89 -8.65
CA SER A 23 3.06 16.76 -7.85
C SER A 23 1.95 15.77 -7.53
N PHE A 24 2.34 14.55 -7.20
CA PHE A 24 1.47 13.54 -6.64
C PHE A 24 2.23 12.69 -5.62
N ASP A 25 1.50 12.03 -4.77
CA ASP A 25 2.06 11.10 -3.80
C ASP A 25 1.75 9.66 -4.23
N VAL A 26 2.78 8.83 -4.22
CA VAL A 26 2.67 7.38 -4.40
C VAL A 26 2.47 6.78 -3.01
N VAL A 27 1.41 6.03 -2.84
CA VAL A 27 1.03 5.39 -1.58
C VAL A 27 0.64 3.93 -1.82
N SER A 28 0.60 3.15 -0.76
CA SER A 28 0.01 1.82 -0.75
C SER A 28 -0.93 1.76 0.45
N GLU A 29 -2.17 2.17 0.24
CA GLU A 29 -3.19 2.24 1.29
C GLU A 29 -4.13 1.05 1.18
N LEU A 30 -4.60 0.56 2.33
CA LEU A 30 -5.56 -0.51 2.45
C LEU A 30 -6.85 0.01 3.08
N ASP A 31 -7.97 -0.19 2.39
CA ASP A 31 -9.29 0.10 2.97
C ASP A 31 -9.74 -1.05 3.87
N LYS A 32 -9.64 -0.83 5.18
CA LYS A 32 -9.99 -1.82 6.21
C LYS A 32 -11.46 -2.24 6.15
N HIS A 33 -12.35 -1.33 5.75
CA HIS A 33 -13.76 -1.65 5.57
C HIS A 33 -13.98 -2.60 4.40
N GLU A 34 -13.26 -2.38 3.30
CA GLU A 34 -13.32 -3.29 2.16
C GLU A 34 -12.68 -4.66 2.48
N VAL A 35 -11.64 -4.70 3.33
CA VAL A 35 -11.11 -5.97 3.85
C VAL A 35 -12.16 -6.70 4.67
N THR A 36 -12.82 -6.03 5.60
CA THR A 36 -13.89 -6.62 6.42
C THR A 36 -15.00 -7.18 5.52
N ASN A 37 -15.46 -6.40 4.54
CA ASN A 37 -16.45 -6.82 3.57
C ASN A 37 -15.99 -8.05 2.75
N ALA A 38 -14.70 -8.13 2.40
CA ALA A 38 -14.13 -9.27 1.68
C ALA A 38 -14.13 -10.53 2.55
N VAL A 39 -13.76 -10.40 3.82
CA VAL A 39 -13.77 -11.52 4.78
C VAL A 39 -15.19 -12.02 5.02
N ASP A 40 -16.16 -11.13 5.20
CA ASP A 40 -17.58 -11.49 5.33
C ASP A 40 -18.10 -12.24 4.08
N ASN A 41 -17.66 -11.81 2.89
CA ASN A 41 -18.01 -12.50 1.66
C ASN A 41 -17.32 -13.88 1.57
N ALA A 42 -16.08 -13.98 2.03
CA ALA A 42 -15.38 -15.26 2.10
C ALA A 42 -16.07 -16.24 3.06
N MET A 43 -16.56 -15.77 4.22
CA MET A 43 -17.36 -16.58 5.15
C MET A 43 -18.65 -17.07 4.50
N LYS A 44 -19.39 -16.19 3.82
CA LYS A 44 -20.63 -16.57 3.11
C LYS A 44 -20.36 -17.60 2.00
N GLU A 45 -19.23 -17.49 1.32
CA GLU A 45 -18.83 -18.46 0.29
C GLU A 45 -18.43 -19.79 0.91
N LEU A 46 -17.74 -19.77 2.05
CA LEU A 46 -17.41 -20.97 2.84
C LEU A 46 -18.67 -21.73 3.24
N ASP A 47 -19.70 -21.02 3.73
CA ASP A 47 -20.98 -21.61 4.14
C ASP A 47 -21.77 -22.24 2.98
N ARG A 48 -21.54 -21.77 1.76
CA ARG A 48 -22.17 -22.32 0.54
C ARG A 48 -21.50 -23.59 0.04
N ARG A 49 -20.23 -23.79 0.39
CA ARG A 49 -19.48 -24.97 -0.02
C ARG A 49 -19.73 -26.13 0.93
N TYR A 50 -20.34 -27.19 0.44
CA TYR A 50 -20.68 -28.37 1.23
C TYR A 50 -19.47 -29.07 1.85
N ASP A 51 -18.34 -29.04 1.16
CA ASP A 51 -17.06 -29.67 1.57
C ASP A 51 -16.36 -28.91 2.71
N LEU A 52 -16.58 -27.62 2.83
CA LEU A 52 -15.93 -26.71 3.80
C LEU A 52 -16.85 -26.20 4.90
N LYS A 53 -18.14 -26.32 4.72
CA LYS A 53 -19.15 -25.80 5.66
C LYS A 53 -18.95 -26.35 7.08
N GLY A 54 -18.76 -25.45 8.04
CA GLY A 54 -18.56 -25.79 9.45
C GLY A 54 -17.19 -26.40 9.78
N LYS A 55 -16.25 -26.43 8.82
CA LYS A 55 -14.90 -26.98 9.00
C LYS A 55 -13.81 -25.91 9.07
N GLY A 56 -14.17 -24.65 9.02
CA GLY A 56 -13.22 -23.56 9.08
C GLY A 56 -13.87 -22.21 9.34
N GLU A 57 -13.03 -21.24 9.63
CA GLU A 57 -13.42 -19.87 9.98
C GLU A 57 -12.38 -18.88 9.48
N PHE A 58 -12.84 -17.67 9.14
CA PHE A 58 -11.99 -16.50 8.90
C PHE A 58 -12.18 -15.49 10.03
N GLU A 59 -11.10 -15.03 10.63
CA GLU A 59 -11.10 -13.98 11.64
C GLU A 59 -10.24 -12.82 11.17
N PHE A 60 -10.82 -11.63 10.99
CA PHE A 60 -10.06 -10.43 10.65
C PHE A 60 -9.63 -9.68 11.90
N LYS A 61 -8.33 -9.57 12.11
CA LYS A 61 -7.71 -8.79 13.18
C LYS A 61 -7.33 -7.41 12.64
N GLU A 62 -8.22 -6.48 12.80
CA GLU A 62 -8.07 -5.11 12.26
C GLU A 62 -6.81 -4.38 12.75
N LYS A 63 -6.41 -4.60 14.01
CA LYS A 63 -5.23 -3.95 14.60
C LYS A 63 -3.91 -4.45 14.02
N GLU A 64 -3.87 -5.71 13.65
CA GLU A 64 -2.69 -6.39 13.11
C GLU A 64 -2.71 -6.46 11.59
N LEU A 65 -3.82 -5.99 10.96
CA LEU A 65 -4.08 -6.13 9.53
C LEU A 65 -3.84 -7.56 9.04
N ALA A 66 -4.37 -8.51 9.79
CA ALA A 66 -4.18 -9.93 9.52
C ALA A 66 -5.51 -10.67 9.49
N VAL A 67 -5.64 -11.61 8.56
CA VAL A 67 -6.75 -12.57 8.52
C VAL A 67 -6.23 -13.91 9.00
N VAL A 68 -6.78 -14.41 10.08
CA VAL A 68 -6.49 -15.76 10.58
C VAL A 68 -7.47 -16.72 9.94
N ILE A 69 -6.94 -17.70 9.24
CA ILE A 69 -7.70 -18.80 8.66
C ILE A 69 -7.56 -19.99 9.60
N THR A 70 -8.66 -20.57 10.04
CA THR A 70 -8.69 -21.76 10.87
C THR A 70 -9.41 -22.88 10.11
N ALA A 71 -8.85 -24.08 10.07
CA ALA A 71 -9.46 -25.24 9.42
C ALA A 71 -9.09 -26.54 10.16
N ASP A 72 -9.82 -27.62 9.87
CA ASP A 72 -9.55 -28.93 10.49
C ASP A 72 -8.34 -29.63 9.87
N ALA A 73 -7.96 -29.27 8.64
CA ALA A 73 -6.84 -29.87 7.92
C ALA A 73 -6.12 -28.85 7.02
N GLU A 74 -4.84 -29.08 6.76
CA GLU A 74 -3.98 -28.18 5.98
C GLU A 74 -4.49 -27.95 4.55
N PHE A 75 -4.97 -28.99 3.86
CA PHE A 75 -5.52 -28.84 2.51
C PHE A 75 -6.77 -27.92 2.47
N GLN A 76 -7.51 -27.84 3.56
CA GLN A 76 -8.66 -26.93 3.69
C GLN A 76 -8.22 -25.49 3.84
N LEU A 77 -7.07 -25.23 4.50
CA LEU A 77 -6.48 -23.88 4.57
C LEU A 77 -6.17 -23.34 3.17
N GLU A 78 -5.60 -24.17 2.30
CA GLU A 78 -5.31 -23.76 0.90
C GLU A 78 -6.59 -23.40 0.14
N GLN A 79 -7.63 -24.22 0.27
CA GLN A 79 -8.92 -23.95 -0.36
C GLN A 79 -9.57 -22.67 0.19
N MET A 80 -9.50 -22.45 1.50
CA MET A 80 -10.00 -21.25 2.14
C MET A 80 -9.18 -20.01 1.72
N LEU A 81 -7.87 -20.14 1.59
CA LEU A 81 -7.01 -19.08 1.10
C LEU A 81 -7.40 -18.62 -0.32
N GLU A 82 -7.75 -19.54 -1.20
CA GLU A 82 -8.25 -19.21 -2.54
C GLU A 82 -9.59 -18.47 -2.48
N ILE A 83 -10.49 -18.87 -1.60
CA ILE A 83 -11.77 -18.16 -1.38
C ILE A 83 -11.49 -16.71 -0.89
N LEU A 84 -10.55 -16.55 0.04
CA LEU A 84 -10.16 -15.24 0.55
C LEU A 84 -9.56 -14.36 -0.57
N ARG A 85 -8.63 -14.89 -1.35
CA ARG A 85 -8.01 -14.19 -2.50
C ARG A 85 -9.06 -13.70 -3.50
N LEU A 86 -9.99 -14.58 -3.87
CA LEU A 86 -11.09 -14.22 -4.79
C LEU A 86 -12.00 -13.13 -4.20
N SER A 87 -12.28 -13.20 -2.91
CA SER A 87 -13.13 -12.22 -2.23
C SER A 87 -12.45 -10.85 -2.12
N LEU A 88 -11.14 -10.82 -1.85
CA LEU A 88 -10.33 -9.59 -1.84
C LEU A 88 -10.27 -8.97 -3.25
N THR A 89 -10.01 -9.78 -4.28
CA THR A 89 -9.98 -9.31 -5.68
C THR A 89 -11.33 -8.72 -6.11
N LYS A 90 -12.45 -9.33 -5.73
CA LYS A 90 -13.79 -8.78 -5.99
C LYS A 90 -14.00 -7.40 -5.35
N ARG A 91 -13.31 -7.10 -4.26
CA ARG A 91 -13.31 -5.82 -3.57
C ARG A 91 -12.20 -4.87 -4.02
N LYS A 92 -11.52 -5.20 -5.12
CA LYS A 92 -10.41 -4.42 -5.70
C LYS A 92 -9.19 -4.29 -4.79
N ILE A 93 -9.04 -5.20 -3.84
CA ILE A 93 -7.84 -5.34 -3.02
C ILE A 93 -6.90 -6.26 -3.77
N ASP A 94 -5.68 -5.78 -4.00
CA ASP A 94 -4.67 -6.54 -4.73
C ASP A 94 -4.09 -7.65 -3.83
N VAL A 95 -4.07 -8.87 -4.34
CA VAL A 95 -3.53 -10.03 -3.62
C VAL A 95 -2.01 -9.95 -3.41
N GLN A 96 -1.31 -9.05 -4.09
CA GLN A 96 0.13 -8.82 -3.89
C GLN A 96 0.46 -8.21 -2.53
N CYS A 97 -0.52 -7.59 -1.86
CA CYS A 97 -0.34 -7.10 -0.48
C CYS A 97 -0.37 -8.22 0.57
N LEU A 98 -0.73 -9.45 0.19
CA LEU A 98 -0.83 -10.58 1.10
C LEU A 98 0.53 -11.20 1.39
N GLU A 99 0.86 -11.31 2.66
CA GLU A 99 2.00 -12.06 3.15
C GLU A 99 1.49 -13.26 3.95
N LEU A 100 1.79 -14.45 3.44
CA LEU A 100 1.39 -15.70 4.08
C LEU A 100 2.41 -16.10 5.12
N LYS A 101 1.98 -16.32 6.36
CA LYS A 101 2.81 -16.96 7.38
C LYS A 101 2.64 -18.47 7.33
N ASP A 102 3.57 -19.17 7.94
CA ASP A 102 3.52 -20.64 8.02
C ASP A 102 2.27 -21.09 8.76
N ALA A 103 1.68 -22.18 8.28
CA ALA A 103 0.58 -22.83 8.97
C ALA A 103 1.09 -23.54 10.24
N TYR A 104 0.33 -23.44 11.31
CA TYR A 104 0.67 -24.08 12.58
C TYR A 104 -0.54 -24.79 13.19
N ALA A 105 -0.27 -25.86 13.93
CA ALA A 105 -1.30 -26.59 14.65
C ALA A 105 -1.71 -25.86 15.94
N SER A 106 -3.01 -25.70 16.13
CA SER A 106 -3.61 -25.12 17.34
C SER A 106 -4.68 -26.06 17.88
N GLY A 107 -4.29 -26.91 18.81
CA GLY A 107 -5.16 -27.97 19.31
C GLY A 107 -5.45 -29.03 18.24
N LYS A 108 -6.73 -29.19 17.88
CA LYS A 108 -7.17 -30.11 16.82
C LYS A 108 -7.28 -29.47 15.44
N GLN A 109 -7.00 -28.18 15.34
CA GLN A 109 -7.17 -27.40 14.12
C GLN A 109 -5.83 -26.87 13.62
N MET A 110 -5.78 -26.59 12.34
CA MET A 110 -4.68 -25.88 11.69
C MET A 110 -5.05 -24.41 11.54
N LYS A 111 -4.09 -23.53 11.81
CA LYS A 111 -4.26 -22.09 11.62
C LYS A 111 -3.17 -21.53 10.71
N GLN A 112 -3.55 -20.57 9.89
CA GLN A 112 -2.63 -19.79 9.07
C GLN A 112 -2.98 -18.33 9.17
N GLU A 113 -1.97 -17.50 9.38
CA GLU A 113 -2.12 -16.07 9.43
C GLU A 113 -1.72 -15.45 8.09
N VAL A 114 -2.62 -14.67 7.52
CA VAL A 114 -2.43 -13.93 6.27
C VAL A 114 -2.36 -12.45 6.63
N VAL A 115 -1.17 -11.87 6.58
CA VAL A 115 -0.95 -10.46 6.88
C VAL A 115 -1.19 -9.63 5.61
N LEU A 116 -1.96 -8.54 5.76
CA LEU A 116 -2.18 -7.58 4.70
C LEU A 116 -1.21 -6.42 4.90
N ARG A 117 -0.25 -6.28 4.01
CA ARG A 117 0.74 -5.21 4.07
C ARG A 117 0.15 -3.91 3.56
N GLU A 118 0.36 -2.83 4.28
CA GLU A 118 0.05 -1.46 3.84
C GLU A 118 1.28 -0.56 4.01
N GLY A 119 1.25 0.59 3.35
CA GLY A 119 2.37 1.53 3.35
C GLY A 119 3.49 1.14 2.39
N ILE A 120 4.38 2.08 2.17
CA ILE A 120 5.59 1.89 1.37
C ILE A 120 6.77 1.83 2.31
N ASP A 121 7.38 0.66 2.46
CA ASP A 121 8.58 0.51 3.24
C ASP A 121 9.79 1.17 2.54
N GLN A 122 10.90 1.34 3.27
CA GLN A 122 12.10 1.98 2.73
C GLN A 122 12.72 1.22 1.54
N ALA A 123 12.58 -0.11 1.51
CA ALA A 123 13.11 -0.93 0.42
C ALA A 123 12.32 -0.69 -0.85
N LEU A 124 10.99 -0.71 -0.75
CA LEU A 124 10.08 -0.44 -1.86
C LEU A 124 10.20 1.02 -2.33
N ALA A 125 10.29 1.98 -1.40
CA ALA A 125 10.51 3.38 -1.73
C ALA A 125 11.80 3.60 -2.54
N LYS A 126 12.88 2.94 -2.16
CA LYS A 126 14.14 2.97 -2.92
C LYS A 126 13.99 2.35 -4.31
N LYS A 127 13.26 1.22 -4.44
CA LYS A 127 12.97 0.61 -5.74
C LYS A 127 12.16 1.56 -6.63
N ILE A 128 11.12 2.20 -6.09
CA ILE A 128 10.31 3.20 -6.82
C ILE A 128 11.18 4.36 -7.32
N VAL A 129 12.00 4.94 -6.44
CA VAL A 129 12.90 6.04 -6.81
C VAL A 129 13.94 5.60 -7.85
N ALA A 130 14.48 4.39 -7.75
CA ALA A 130 15.41 3.83 -8.73
C ALA A 130 14.75 3.67 -10.10
N THR A 131 13.56 3.08 -10.14
CA THR A 131 12.77 2.91 -11.38
C THR A 131 12.49 4.26 -12.06
N ILE A 132 12.13 5.28 -11.28
CA ILE A 132 11.92 6.64 -11.81
C ILE A 132 13.21 7.21 -12.37
N LYS A 133 14.35 7.04 -11.69
CA LYS A 133 15.66 7.53 -12.17
C LYS A 133 16.12 6.83 -13.44
N GLU A 134 15.89 5.53 -13.55
CA GLU A 134 16.25 4.73 -14.74
C GLU A 134 15.46 5.15 -15.98
N SER A 135 14.22 5.55 -15.81
CA SER A 135 13.35 6.00 -16.90
C SER A 135 13.77 7.33 -17.54
N LYS A 136 14.67 8.08 -16.88
CA LYS A 136 15.13 9.41 -17.32
C LYS A 136 14.03 10.45 -17.48
N VAL A 137 12.85 10.23 -16.92
CA VAL A 137 11.76 11.22 -16.90
C VAL A 137 12.20 12.40 -16.01
N LYS A 138 11.84 13.62 -16.40
CA LYS A 138 12.27 14.85 -15.73
C LYS A 138 11.44 15.16 -14.48
N VAL A 139 11.41 14.23 -13.53
CA VAL A 139 10.71 14.36 -12.26
C VAL A 139 11.68 14.17 -11.10
N GLN A 140 11.30 14.68 -9.93
CA GLN A 140 12.01 14.47 -8.67
C GLN A 140 11.14 13.59 -7.78
N ALA A 141 11.74 12.56 -7.21
CA ALA A 141 11.10 11.67 -6.25
C ALA A 141 11.72 11.83 -4.87
N ALA A 142 10.91 12.10 -3.86
CA ALA A 142 11.33 12.24 -2.46
C ALA A 142 10.55 11.29 -1.57
N ILE A 143 11.26 10.54 -0.73
CA ILE A 143 10.65 9.62 0.23
C ILE A 143 10.17 10.44 1.43
N GLN A 144 8.88 10.32 1.78
CA GLN A 144 8.26 11.00 2.91
C GLN A 144 7.51 9.99 3.78
N GLY A 145 8.19 9.41 4.77
CA GLY A 145 7.61 8.36 5.61
C GLY A 145 7.25 7.12 4.79
N GLU A 146 5.97 6.77 4.78
CA GLU A 146 5.38 5.62 4.08
C GLU A 146 4.85 5.98 2.68
N GLN A 147 5.26 7.11 2.13
CA GLN A 147 4.86 7.56 0.79
C GLN A 147 6.05 8.12 0.01
N VAL A 148 5.92 8.16 -1.31
CA VAL A 148 6.91 8.77 -2.18
C VAL A 148 6.26 9.92 -2.93
N ARG A 149 6.73 11.16 -2.67
CA ARG A 149 6.28 12.34 -3.40
C ARG A 149 7.04 12.48 -4.69
N VAL A 150 6.30 12.61 -5.80
CA VAL A 150 6.85 12.84 -7.14
C VAL A 150 6.45 14.24 -7.59
N THR A 151 7.44 15.03 -7.94
CA THR A 151 7.26 16.42 -8.40
C THR A 151 7.86 16.57 -9.79
N GLY A 152 7.13 17.15 -10.70
CA GLY A 152 7.57 17.38 -12.09
C GLY A 152 7.32 18.82 -12.55
N LYS A 153 7.98 19.23 -13.62
CA LYS A 153 7.75 20.54 -14.23
C LYS A 153 6.51 20.57 -15.12
N LYS A 154 6.12 19.42 -15.65
CA LYS A 154 4.98 19.25 -16.55
C LYS A 154 4.09 18.11 -16.07
N ARG A 155 2.79 18.25 -16.29
CA ARG A 155 1.81 17.18 -16.00
C ARG A 155 2.08 15.93 -16.83
N ASP A 156 2.54 16.06 -18.06
CA ASP A 156 2.85 14.95 -18.94
C ASP A 156 3.97 14.07 -18.35
N ASP A 157 5.02 14.68 -17.78
CA ASP A 157 6.10 13.96 -17.11
C ASP A 157 5.58 13.14 -15.91
N LEU A 158 4.60 13.70 -15.17
CA LEU A 158 3.95 13.00 -14.06
C LEU A 158 3.08 11.82 -14.53
N GLN A 159 2.31 12.01 -15.61
CA GLN A 159 1.49 10.95 -16.19
C GLN A 159 2.36 9.81 -16.74
N GLU A 160 3.47 10.13 -17.39
CA GLU A 160 4.45 9.15 -17.85
C GLU A 160 5.03 8.35 -16.69
N THR A 161 5.37 9.05 -15.58
CA THR A 161 5.86 8.40 -14.36
C THR A 161 4.80 7.46 -13.75
N MET A 162 3.52 7.86 -13.71
CA MET A 162 2.44 7.01 -13.22
C MET A 162 2.26 5.76 -14.10
N ALA A 163 2.30 5.93 -15.43
CA ALA A 163 2.20 4.80 -16.36
C ALA A 163 3.38 3.83 -16.18
N LEU A 164 4.59 4.36 -16.01
CA LEU A 164 5.79 3.59 -15.73
C LEU A 164 5.65 2.77 -14.45
N LEU A 165 5.23 3.40 -13.34
CA LEU A 165 5.08 2.74 -12.06
C LEU A 165 3.97 1.68 -12.06
N ARG A 166 2.87 1.90 -12.81
CA ARG A 166 1.83 0.89 -13.02
C ARG A 166 2.31 -0.32 -13.81
N GLY A 167 3.23 -0.10 -14.74
CA GLY A 167 3.83 -1.17 -15.54
C GLY A 167 5.01 -1.87 -14.87
N ALA A 168 5.57 -1.27 -13.83
CA ALA A 168 6.67 -1.84 -13.07
C ALA A 168 6.17 -3.01 -12.21
N LYS A 169 6.89 -4.13 -12.26
CA LYS A 169 6.63 -5.29 -11.39
C LYS A 169 7.16 -4.99 -9.99
N LEU A 170 6.36 -4.28 -9.21
CA LEU A 170 6.67 -3.96 -7.82
C LEU A 170 5.98 -4.97 -6.89
N ASP A 171 6.57 -5.17 -5.72
CA ASP A 171 6.12 -6.17 -4.74
C ASP A 171 4.82 -5.79 -4.02
N MET A 172 4.29 -4.58 -4.29
CA MET A 172 3.08 -4.04 -3.66
C MET A 172 2.27 -3.24 -4.67
N PRO A 173 0.95 -3.22 -4.54
CA PRO A 173 0.08 -2.36 -5.33
C PRO A 173 0.34 -0.89 -4.97
N LEU A 174 0.44 -0.05 -5.98
CA LEU A 174 0.63 1.39 -5.81
C LEU A 174 -0.63 2.16 -6.18
N GLN A 175 -0.91 3.17 -5.39
CA GLN A 175 -1.97 4.15 -5.62
C GLN A 175 -1.35 5.54 -5.73
N PHE A 176 -2.05 6.43 -6.42
CA PHE A 176 -1.57 7.79 -6.69
C PHE A 176 -2.60 8.77 -6.15
N ASN A 177 -2.21 9.51 -5.13
CA ASN A 177 -3.09 10.42 -4.40
C ASN A 177 -2.48 11.84 -4.37
N ASN A 178 -3.23 12.77 -3.77
CA ASN A 178 -2.76 14.12 -3.44
C ASN A 178 -2.17 14.89 -4.65
N PHE A 179 -2.87 14.81 -5.78
CA PHE A 179 -2.51 15.60 -6.97
C PHE A 179 -2.57 17.08 -6.66
N ARG A 180 -1.45 17.77 -6.92
CA ARG A 180 -1.34 19.23 -6.80
C ARG A 180 -0.86 19.79 -8.14
N ASP A 181 -1.46 20.91 -8.53
CA ASP A 181 -1.16 21.68 -9.75
C ASP A 181 -0.38 22.93 -9.44
#